data_454ed64af9c1c522e64926afc0c4efdd
#
_entry.id   454ed64af9c1c522e64926afc0c4efdd
#
_cell.length_a   1.000
_cell.length_b   1.000
_cell.length_c   1.000
_cell.angle_alpha   90.00
_cell.angle_beta   90.00
_cell.angle_gamma   90.00
#
_symmetry.space_group_name_H-M   'P 1'
#
loop_
_entity.id
_entity.type
_entity.pdbx_description
1 polymer ?
#
loop_
_entity_poly.entity_id
_entity_poly.type
_entity_poly.pdbx_seq_one_letter_code
_entity_poly.pdbx_strand_id
1 'polypeptide(L)'
;YYHDSVIRAYTWDGTELTMQWEHKGKKSESSTTLYGQGNHNLSVGDIDNDGKDEIVYGSAALDDDGKTVLGNTGLGHGDAMHMSDFNNDGTQEVFSVKEEQFKKYAEDLRVASTGKHFWSSGKLVTSDDNGRGVMDNIDDSYAKEHSNALAIGWSSGIANAHDLNGDDVAAKPAGAGSGTFDNFLVYWDGDLSRELLDANIIQKYYAATGTTKRFYGPSDGYTLTGGSTNNYSKRN
;
A
#
# COMPACT_ATOMS: atom_id res chain seq x y z
N TYR A 1 -20.97 -4.42 2.76
CA TYR A 1 -19.89 -5.12 2.07
C TYR A 1 -18.55 -4.89 2.76
N TYR A 2 -18.14 -3.65 2.98
CA TYR A 2 -16.81 -3.29 3.49
C TYR A 2 -16.79 -2.99 4.99
N HIS A 3 -17.89 -3.23 5.68
CA HIS A 3 -18.05 -2.78 7.05
C HIS A 3 -17.72 -3.85 8.09
N ASP A 4 -18.07 -5.09 7.81
CA ASP A 4 -17.93 -6.18 8.79
C ASP A 4 -16.56 -6.88 8.62
N SER A 5 -15.50 -6.17 8.99
CA SER A 5 -14.14 -6.75 8.97
C SER A 5 -14.02 -7.86 10.01
N VAL A 6 -13.51 -9.01 9.59
CA VAL A 6 -13.19 -10.13 10.50
C VAL A 6 -11.75 -10.55 10.26
N ILE A 7 -10.94 -10.49 11.31
CA ILE A 7 -9.56 -10.99 11.32
C ILE A 7 -9.45 -12.12 12.33
N ARG A 8 -8.77 -13.19 11.95
CA ARG A 8 -8.51 -14.34 12.82
C ARG A 8 -7.04 -14.70 12.79
N ALA A 9 -6.48 -14.95 13.94
CA ALA A 9 -5.15 -15.53 14.07
C ALA A 9 -5.25 -17.02 14.40
N TYR A 10 -4.36 -17.79 13.77
CA TYR A 10 -4.26 -19.24 13.98
C TYR A 10 -2.80 -19.63 14.22
N THR A 11 -2.61 -20.61 15.08
CA THR A 11 -1.34 -21.34 15.20
C THR A 11 -1.42 -22.62 14.38
N TRP A 12 -0.36 -22.93 13.65
CA TRP A 12 -0.16 -24.19 12.96
C TRP A 12 0.87 -25.02 13.69
N ASP A 13 0.53 -26.23 14.13
CA ASP A 13 1.41 -27.14 14.86
C ASP A 13 2.10 -28.22 13.98
N GLY A 14 1.85 -28.18 12.67
CA GLY A 14 2.30 -29.19 11.70
C GLY A 14 1.17 -30.12 11.26
N THR A 15 0.04 -30.15 11.95
CA THR A 15 -1.09 -31.03 11.67
C THR A 15 -2.43 -30.32 11.75
N GLU A 16 -2.60 -29.34 12.66
CA GLU A 16 -3.86 -28.68 12.92
C GLU A 16 -3.69 -27.15 13.05
N LEU A 17 -4.71 -26.42 12.56
CA LEU A 17 -4.85 -24.98 12.77
C LEU A 17 -5.72 -24.72 14.01
N THR A 18 -5.12 -24.13 15.03
CA THR A 18 -5.84 -23.71 16.25
C THR A 18 -6.06 -22.22 16.24
N MET A 19 -7.33 -21.79 16.31
CA MET A 19 -7.66 -20.37 16.40
C MET A 19 -7.21 -19.78 17.72
N GLN A 20 -6.41 -18.73 17.66
CA GLN A 20 -5.92 -18.02 18.85
C GLN A 20 -6.90 -16.92 19.27
N TRP A 21 -7.32 -16.11 18.33
CA TRP A 21 -8.29 -15.06 18.55
C TRP A 21 -9.04 -14.69 17.27
N GLU A 22 -10.15 -13.97 17.47
CA GLU A 22 -10.98 -13.40 16.40
C GLU A 22 -11.33 -11.96 16.77
N HIS A 23 -11.05 -11.02 15.86
CA HIS A 23 -11.52 -9.65 15.91
C HIS A 23 -12.66 -9.45 14.93
N LYS A 24 -13.74 -8.81 15.38
CA LYS A 24 -14.90 -8.49 14.54
C LYS A 24 -15.17 -6.99 14.54
N GLY A 25 -15.24 -6.40 13.38
CA GLY A 25 -15.76 -5.05 13.22
C GLY A 25 -17.23 -4.98 13.67
N LYS A 26 -17.55 -3.97 14.47
CA LYS A 26 -18.93 -3.75 14.96
C LYS A 26 -19.32 -2.30 14.77
N LYS A 27 -20.45 -2.06 14.11
CA LYS A 27 -20.98 -0.73 13.86
C LYS A 27 -21.18 0.10 15.12
N SER A 28 -21.68 -0.52 16.17
CA SER A 28 -21.87 0.13 17.48
C SER A 28 -20.58 0.47 18.22
N GLU A 29 -19.46 -0.10 17.77
CA GLU A 29 -18.14 0.02 18.37
C GLU A 29 -17.12 0.43 17.30
N SER A 30 -17.50 1.27 16.33
CA SER A 30 -16.67 1.61 15.18
C SER A 30 -15.38 2.37 15.51
N SER A 31 -15.31 3.01 16.65
CA SER A 31 -14.09 3.67 17.14
C SER A 31 -13.08 2.72 17.81
N THR A 32 -13.53 1.55 18.22
CA THR A 32 -12.74 0.55 18.95
C THR A 32 -12.65 -0.78 18.25
N THR A 33 -13.13 -0.85 16.99
CA THR A 33 -13.02 -2.02 16.12
C THR A 33 -12.63 -1.59 14.72
N LEU A 34 -12.24 -2.55 13.89
CA LEU A 34 -11.90 -2.31 12.49
C LEU A 34 -13.12 -2.12 11.57
N TYR A 35 -14.28 -1.79 12.13
CA TYR A 35 -15.50 -1.62 11.34
C TYR A 35 -15.35 -0.51 10.30
N GLY A 36 -15.49 -0.89 9.03
CA GLY A 36 -15.40 0.02 7.89
C GLY A 36 -13.99 0.52 7.54
N GLN A 37 -12.94 -0.01 8.18
CA GLN A 37 -11.57 0.46 7.98
C GLN A 37 -10.70 -0.49 7.14
N GLY A 38 -11.27 -1.58 6.65
CA GLY A 38 -10.53 -2.64 5.94
C GLY A 38 -9.98 -2.23 4.58
N ASN A 39 -9.14 -3.11 4.04
CA ASN A 39 -8.51 -2.96 2.74
C ASN A 39 -8.50 -4.31 2.02
N HIS A 40 -8.13 -4.35 0.75
CA HIS A 40 -7.92 -5.58 -0.02
C HIS A 40 -6.59 -6.27 0.29
N ASN A 41 -5.69 -5.60 0.95
CA ASN A 41 -4.44 -6.17 1.47
C ASN A 41 -4.23 -5.78 2.94
N LEU A 42 -3.31 -6.45 3.60
CA LEU A 42 -2.85 -6.14 4.94
C LEU A 42 -1.32 -6.18 5.00
N SER A 43 -0.75 -5.51 5.99
CA SER A 43 0.67 -5.60 6.32
C SER A 43 0.82 -6.02 7.78
N VAL A 44 1.95 -6.62 8.08
CA VAL A 44 2.30 -7.10 9.42
C VAL A 44 3.67 -6.55 9.78
N GLY A 45 3.83 -6.06 10.97
CA GLY A 45 5.10 -5.54 11.49
C GLY A 45 4.95 -4.90 12.86
N ASP A 46 6.04 -4.79 13.58
CA ASP A 46 6.14 -4.12 14.88
C ASP A 46 6.03 -2.60 14.66
N ILE A 47 4.80 -2.06 14.78
CA ILE A 47 4.54 -0.66 14.48
C ILE A 47 4.60 0.25 15.71
N ASP A 48 4.60 -0.31 16.91
CA ASP A 48 4.68 0.44 18.17
C ASP A 48 5.97 0.20 18.95
N ASN A 49 6.86 -0.65 18.41
CA ASN A 49 8.17 -1.00 18.96
C ASN A 49 8.10 -1.77 20.29
N ASP A 50 7.11 -2.63 20.47
CA ASP A 50 6.99 -3.50 21.64
C ASP A 50 7.68 -4.86 21.45
N GLY A 51 8.15 -5.15 20.24
CA GLY A 51 8.86 -6.38 19.86
C GLY A 51 7.94 -7.47 19.36
N LYS A 52 6.68 -7.17 19.07
CA LYS A 52 5.72 -8.06 18.43
C LYS A 52 5.14 -7.42 17.20
N ASP A 53 4.51 -8.21 16.36
CA ASP A 53 3.95 -7.73 15.10
C ASP A 53 2.46 -7.42 15.24
N GLU A 54 2.06 -6.23 14.79
CA GLU A 54 0.69 -5.79 14.61
C GLU A 54 0.21 -6.07 13.19
N ILE A 55 -1.10 -6.01 13.02
CA ILE A 55 -1.76 -6.16 11.73
C ILE A 55 -2.31 -4.81 11.28
N VAL A 56 -1.68 -4.19 10.30
CA VAL A 56 -2.22 -2.99 9.65
C VAL A 56 -3.21 -3.42 8.57
N TYR A 57 -4.46 -2.96 8.70
CA TYR A 57 -5.54 -3.33 7.80
C TYR A 57 -6.31 -2.10 7.33
N GLY A 58 -5.82 -1.50 6.27
CA GLY A 58 -6.41 -0.31 5.68
C GLY A 58 -6.21 0.95 6.52
N SER A 59 -7.28 1.51 7.04
CA SER A 59 -7.28 2.79 7.77
C SER A 59 -7.08 2.66 9.28
N ALA A 60 -6.77 1.47 9.77
CA ALA A 60 -6.47 1.18 11.17
C ALA A 60 -5.53 -0.01 11.29
N ALA A 61 -5.02 -0.25 12.48
CA ALA A 61 -4.25 -1.44 12.82
C ALA A 61 -4.89 -2.18 14.00
N LEU A 62 -4.54 -3.44 14.13
CA LEU A 62 -4.91 -4.30 15.25
C LEU A 62 -3.64 -4.76 15.94
N ASP A 63 -3.55 -4.50 17.21
CA ASP A 63 -2.47 -4.89 18.09
C ASP A 63 -2.33 -6.43 18.18
N ASP A 64 -1.17 -6.93 18.58
CA ASP A 64 -0.84 -8.35 18.72
C ASP A 64 -1.85 -9.11 19.60
N ASP A 65 -2.49 -8.41 20.54
CA ASP A 65 -3.51 -8.97 21.43
C ASP A 65 -4.83 -9.34 20.72
N GLY A 66 -4.99 -8.95 19.45
CA GLY A 66 -6.19 -9.17 18.65
C GLY A 66 -7.43 -8.37 19.10
N LYS A 67 -7.26 -7.35 19.95
CA LYS A 67 -8.37 -6.59 20.56
C LYS A 67 -8.18 -5.09 20.45
N THR A 68 -6.99 -4.61 20.75
CA THR A 68 -6.67 -3.20 20.77
C THR A 68 -6.56 -2.67 19.33
N VAL A 69 -7.29 -1.59 19.01
CA VAL A 69 -7.22 -0.93 17.71
C VAL A 69 -6.29 0.26 17.81
N LEU A 70 -5.26 0.26 16.98
CA LEU A 70 -4.26 1.30 16.86
C LEU A 70 -4.50 2.14 15.61
N GLY A 71 -4.06 3.38 15.64
CA GLY A 71 -3.96 4.24 14.46
C GLY A 71 -5.24 4.40 13.62
N ASN A 72 -6.42 4.27 14.22
CA ASN A 72 -7.68 4.35 13.50
C ASN A 72 -7.95 5.78 13.02
N THR A 73 -7.86 5.99 11.72
CA THR A 73 -8.08 7.30 11.08
C THR A 73 -9.54 7.59 10.75
N GLY A 74 -10.39 6.60 10.73
CA GLY A 74 -11.79 6.72 10.30
C GLY A 74 -11.96 7.01 8.80
N LEU A 75 -10.89 6.91 7.98
CA LEU A 75 -10.94 7.22 6.55
C LEU A 75 -11.64 6.15 5.72
N GLY A 76 -11.91 5.00 6.32
CA GLY A 76 -12.69 3.94 5.69
C GLY A 76 -11.88 3.03 4.77
N HIS A 77 -12.63 2.33 3.93
CA HIS A 77 -12.10 1.32 3.02
C HIS A 77 -11.12 1.90 2.01
N GLY A 78 -10.13 1.08 1.63
CA GLY A 78 -9.17 1.36 0.58
C GLY A 78 -8.78 0.09 -0.16
N ASP A 79 -8.12 0.24 -1.31
CA ASP A 79 -7.76 -0.87 -2.20
C ASP A 79 -6.27 -1.19 -2.18
N ALA A 80 -5.43 -0.20 -1.95
CA ALA A 80 -3.99 -0.36 -1.93
C ALA A 80 -3.39 0.22 -0.65
N MET A 81 -2.34 -0.44 -0.16
CA MET A 81 -1.62 -0.02 1.03
C MET A 81 -0.19 -0.51 0.97
N HIS A 82 0.74 0.35 1.33
CA HIS A 82 2.15 0.03 1.52
C HIS A 82 2.59 0.50 2.90
N MET A 83 3.36 -0.32 3.59
CA MET A 83 3.92 -0.02 4.90
C MET A 83 5.44 -0.16 4.86
N SER A 84 6.12 0.83 5.37
CA SER A 84 7.57 0.84 5.55
C SER A 84 7.95 2.02 6.45
N ASP A 85 9.16 2.02 6.96
CA ASP A 85 9.81 3.22 7.47
C ASP A 85 10.29 4.04 6.27
N PHE A 86 9.40 4.87 5.71
CA PHE A 86 9.68 5.60 4.47
C PHE A 86 10.63 6.77 4.66
N ASN A 87 10.73 7.30 5.86
CA ASN A 87 11.56 8.45 6.20
C ASN A 87 12.83 8.09 6.96
N ASN A 88 13.03 6.80 7.27
CA ASN A 88 14.15 6.24 8.02
C ASN A 88 14.32 6.84 9.44
N ASP A 89 13.19 7.08 10.14
CA ASP A 89 13.19 7.58 11.52
C ASP A 89 12.99 6.48 12.58
N GLY A 90 12.82 5.23 12.13
CA GLY A 90 12.57 4.06 12.98
C GLY A 90 11.09 3.84 13.28
N THR A 91 10.21 4.63 12.71
CA THR A 91 8.76 4.48 12.81
C THR A 91 8.19 3.92 11.51
N GLN A 92 7.18 3.08 11.59
CA GLN A 92 6.52 2.58 10.39
C GLN A 92 5.43 3.55 9.93
N GLU A 93 5.46 3.91 8.65
CA GLU A 93 4.40 4.66 8.00
C GLU A 93 3.53 3.76 7.13
N VAL A 94 2.33 4.24 6.88
CA VAL A 94 1.39 3.63 5.95
C VAL A 94 0.97 4.64 4.90
N PHE A 95 1.26 4.33 3.65
CA PHE A 95 0.60 4.93 2.49
C PHE A 95 -0.63 4.10 2.14
N SER A 96 -1.78 4.74 1.99
CA SER A 96 -3.00 4.04 1.60
C SER A 96 -3.83 4.83 0.59
N VAL A 97 -4.46 4.08 -0.30
CA VAL A 97 -5.32 4.58 -1.38
C VAL A 97 -6.76 4.26 -1.03
N LYS A 98 -7.64 5.27 -1.15
CA LYS A 98 -9.05 5.18 -0.78
C LYS A 98 -9.94 5.03 -2.00
N GLU A 99 -10.80 4.04 -1.97
CA GLU A 99 -11.75 3.76 -3.05
C GLU A 99 -13.06 4.55 -2.90
N GLU A 100 -13.53 4.73 -1.68
CA GLU A 100 -14.88 5.24 -1.43
C GLU A 100 -15.06 6.71 -1.80
N GLN A 101 -16.02 7.00 -2.66
CA GLN A 101 -16.44 8.34 -3.13
C GLN A 101 -16.80 9.33 -2.02
N PHE A 102 -17.12 8.82 -0.84
CA PHE A 102 -17.58 9.64 0.30
C PHE A 102 -16.45 10.15 1.15
N LYS A 103 -15.21 9.77 0.87
CA LYS A 103 -14.07 10.18 1.67
C LYS A 103 -13.42 11.43 1.08
N LYS A 104 -12.81 12.16 1.96
CA LYS A 104 -12.25 13.49 1.62
C LYS A 104 -10.96 13.38 0.81
N TYR A 105 -10.29 12.26 0.89
CA TYR A 105 -8.95 12.08 0.33
C TYR A 105 -8.89 10.85 -0.55
N ALA A 106 -8.13 10.93 -1.63
CA ALA A 106 -7.85 9.81 -2.52
C ALA A 106 -6.74 8.93 -1.97
N GLU A 107 -5.75 9.56 -1.34
CA GLU A 107 -4.60 8.89 -0.73
C GLU A 107 -4.16 9.60 0.54
N ASP A 108 -3.49 8.89 1.42
CA ASP A 108 -2.92 9.43 2.65
C ASP A 108 -1.60 8.73 3.03
N LEU A 109 -0.72 9.48 3.67
CA LEU A 109 0.45 8.98 4.37
C LEU A 109 0.33 9.31 5.86
N ARG A 110 0.58 8.32 6.71
CA ARG A 110 0.43 8.44 8.17
C ARG A 110 1.36 7.52 8.94
N VAL A 111 1.59 7.84 10.20
CA VAL A 111 2.20 6.92 11.16
C VAL A 111 1.26 5.75 11.43
N ALA A 112 1.77 4.52 11.30
CA ALA A 112 0.96 3.31 11.42
C ALA A 112 0.31 3.14 12.79
N SER A 113 1.08 3.29 13.86
CA SER A 113 0.62 3.06 15.24
C SER A 113 -0.36 4.12 15.76
N THR A 114 -0.18 5.39 15.37
CA THR A 114 -0.95 6.50 15.93
C THR A 114 -2.05 7.02 15.01
N GLY A 115 -1.97 6.72 13.70
CA GLY A 115 -2.83 7.32 12.69
C GLY A 115 -2.55 8.80 12.42
N LYS A 116 -1.45 9.35 12.95
CA LYS A 116 -1.08 10.74 12.71
C LYS A 116 -0.71 10.94 11.25
N HIS A 117 -1.46 11.78 10.56
CA HIS A 117 -1.22 12.10 9.16
C HIS A 117 0.04 12.94 8.99
N PHE A 118 0.85 12.58 7.99
CA PHE A 118 1.83 13.48 7.39
C PHE A 118 1.12 14.37 6.39
N TRP A 119 0.41 13.78 5.45
CA TRP A 119 -0.39 14.48 4.46
C TRP A 119 -1.53 13.59 3.95
N SER A 120 -2.47 14.22 3.27
CA SER A 120 -3.54 13.56 2.53
C SER A 120 -3.82 14.38 1.28
N SER A 121 -3.90 13.75 0.14
CA SER A 121 -4.05 14.46 -1.12
C SER A 121 -5.13 13.86 -2.02
N GLY A 122 -5.44 14.64 -3.03
CA GLY A 122 -6.39 14.30 -4.07
C GLY A 122 -7.84 14.55 -3.68
N LYS A 123 -8.62 14.91 -4.66
CA LYS A 123 -10.07 14.73 -4.59
C LYS A 123 -10.36 13.27 -4.86
N LEU A 124 -11.23 12.69 -4.06
CA LEU A 124 -11.94 11.52 -4.52
C LEU A 124 -12.50 11.82 -5.89
N VAL A 125 -12.01 11.13 -6.89
CA VAL A 125 -12.57 11.23 -8.23
C VAL A 125 -14.02 10.77 -8.14
N THR A 126 -14.88 11.44 -8.88
CA THR A 126 -16.31 11.11 -8.94
C THR A 126 -16.62 9.78 -9.60
N SER A 127 -15.61 9.09 -10.12
CA SER A 127 -15.65 7.75 -10.65
C SER A 127 -14.82 6.82 -9.77
N ASP A 128 -15.38 5.79 -9.38
CA ASP A 128 -15.15 4.72 -8.45
C ASP A 128 -13.78 4.06 -8.36
N ASP A 129 -12.72 4.59 -8.93
CA ASP A 129 -11.51 3.78 -9.11
C ASP A 129 -10.23 4.56 -8.79
N ASN A 130 -10.05 4.86 -7.53
CA ASN A 130 -8.72 5.18 -7.03
C ASN A 130 -8.10 3.94 -6.35
N GLY A 131 -8.39 2.78 -6.89
CA GLY A 131 -8.14 1.49 -6.26
C GLY A 131 -6.69 1.02 -6.27
N ARG A 132 -5.74 1.78 -6.83
CA ARG A 132 -4.36 1.34 -7.02
C ARG A 132 -3.40 2.44 -6.67
N GLY A 133 -2.27 2.06 -6.10
CA GLY A 133 -1.21 2.99 -5.79
C GLY A 133 -0.04 2.31 -5.12
N VAL A 134 1.10 2.95 -5.21
CA VAL A 134 2.36 2.53 -4.63
C VAL A 134 3.02 3.68 -3.92
N MET A 135 3.77 3.38 -2.87
CA MET A 135 4.73 4.29 -2.27
C MET A 135 5.92 3.49 -1.77
N ASP A 136 7.10 3.83 -2.24
CA ASP A 136 8.36 3.30 -1.75
C ASP A 136 9.53 4.06 -2.42
N ASN A 137 10.75 3.64 -2.15
CA ASN A 137 11.92 4.04 -2.91
C ASN A 137 11.89 3.37 -4.30
N ILE A 138 11.25 4.03 -5.25
CA ILE A 138 11.03 3.54 -6.62
C ILE A 138 11.68 4.43 -7.69
N ASP A 139 12.35 5.50 -7.30
CA ASP A 139 13.05 6.37 -8.22
C ASP A 139 14.49 5.93 -8.44
N ASP A 140 14.73 5.25 -9.55
CA ASP A 140 16.05 4.75 -9.94
C ASP A 140 17.11 5.87 -10.10
N SER A 141 16.70 7.11 -10.34
CA SER A 141 17.61 8.24 -10.42
C SER A 141 18.15 8.67 -9.05
N TYR A 142 17.37 8.46 -7.98
CA TYR A 142 17.76 8.79 -6.61
C TYR A 142 18.53 7.68 -5.90
N ALA A 143 18.25 6.43 -6.20
CA ALA A 143 18.82 5.27 -5.49
C ALA A 143 20.35 5.20 -5.58
N LYS A 144 20.95 5.73 -6.63
CA LYS A 144 22.40 5.70 -6.83
C LYS A 144 23.14 6.78 -6.07
N GLU A 145 22.49 7.88 -5.74
CA GLU A 145 23.12 9.06 -5.17
C GLU A 145 22.82 9.23 -3.68
N HIS A 146 21.75 8.60 -3.18
CA HIS A 146 21.30 8.79 -1.82
C HIS A 146 20.99 7.44 -1.16
N SER A 147 21.76 7.09 -0.15
CA SER A 147 21.48 5.95 0.73
C SER A 147 20.15 6.07 1.48
N ASN A 148 19.49 7.21 1.39
CA ASN A 148 18.19 7.54 1.94
C ASN A 148 17.33 8.16 0.85
N ALA A 149 17.11 7.43 -0.23
CA ALA A 149 16.18 7.88 -1.25
C ALA A 149 14.82 8.11 -0.63
N LEU A 150 14.27 9.29 -0.85
CA LEU A 150 12.95 9.64 -0.37
C LEU A 150 11.93 8.77 -1.08
N ALA A 151 11.09 8.10 -0.34
CA ALA A 151 9.98 7.38 -0.93
C ALA A 151 9.08 8.34 -1.70
N ILE A 152 8.66 7.91 -2.87
CA ILE A 152 7.65 8.58 -3.68
C ILE A 152 6.50 7.65 -3.95
N GLY A 153 5.32 8.19 -4.13
CA GLY A 153 4.13 7.39 -4.35
C GLY A 153 3.11 8.09 -5.24
N TRP A 154 2.20 7.32 -5.78
CA TRP A 154 1.04 7.80 -6.52
C TRP A 154 -0.13 6.83 -6.40
N SER A 155 -1.31 7.31 -6.75
CA SER A 155 -2.48 6.46 -6.92
C SER A 155 -3.08 6.60 -8.32
N SER A 156 -3.96 5.70 -8.69
CA SER A 156 -4.60 5.69 -10.01
C SER A 156 -5.37 6.97 -10.32
N GLY A 157 -6.01 7.56 -9.32
CA GLY A 157 -6.83 8.76 -9.45
C GLY A 157 -6.07 10.09 -9.43
N ILE A 158 -4.75 10.08 -9.21
CA ILE A 158 -3.91 11.27 -9.09
C ILE A 158 -3.00 11.38 -10.31
N ALA A 159 -2.75 12.60 -10.77
CA ALA A 159 -1.95 12.83 -11.97
C ALA A 159 -0.44 12.76 -11.73
N ASN A 160 0.00 13.15 -10.55
CA ASN A 160 1.40 13.29 -10.18
C ASN A 160 1.80 12.29 -9.09
N ALA A 161 3.08 11.98 -9.04
CA ALA A 161 3.69 11.33 -7.90
C ALA A 161 3.98 12.38 -6.80
N HIS A 162 3.82 11.97 -5.55
CA HIS A 162 4.08 12.78 -4.37
C HIS A 162 5.29 12.26 -3.60
N ASP A 163 6.02 13.16 -2.96
CA ASP A 163 7.06 12.82 -2.01
C ASP A 163 6.48 12.59 -0.59
N LEU A 164 7.38 12.43 0.41
CA LEU A 164 7.01 12.24 1.81
C LEU A 164 6.31 13.45 2.45
N ASN A 165 6.38 14.63 1.83
CA ASN A 165 5.69 15.84 2.30
C ASN A 165 4.32 16.03 1.62
N GLY A 166 4.02 15.21 0.60
CA GLY A 166 2.84 15.34 -0.23
C GLY A 166 2.99 16.38 -1.35
N ASP A 167 4.23 16.77 -1.64
CA ASP A 167 4.52 17.68 -2.74
C ASP A 167 4.62 16.91 -4.07
N ASP A 168 4.10 17.52 -5.14
CA ASP A 168 4.20 16.97 -6.48
C ASP A 168 5.68 16.96 -6.94
N VAL A 169 6.22 15.78 -7.21
CA VAL A 169 7.63 15.64 -7.64
C VAL A 169 7.79 15.32 -9.12
N ALA A 170 6.83 14.62 -9.71
CA ALA A 170 6.83 14.27 -11.12
C ALA A 170 5.45 13.82 -11.59
N ALA A 171 5.23 13.76 -12.90
CA ALA A 171 4.09 13.02 -13.44
C ALA A 171 4.26 11.52 -13.10
N LYS A 172 3.19 10.86 -12.68
CA LYS A 172 3.22 9.40 -12.52
C LYS A 172 3.52 8.72 -13.86
N PRO A 173 4.01 7.47 -13.85
CA PRO A 173 4.33 6.75 -15.09
C PRO A 173 3.14 6.70 -16.04
N ALA A 174 3.40 6.87 -17.33
CA ALA A 174 2.37 6.74 -18.36
C ALA A 174 1.77 5.34 -18.34
N GLY A 175 0.45 5.26 -18.28
CA GLY A 175 -0.26 3.99 -18.14
C GLY A 175 -0.50 3.54 -16.71
N ALA A 176 0.11 4.17 -15.73
CA ALA A 176 -0.19 3.93 -14.33
C ALA A 176 -1.68 4.18 -14.06
N GLY A 177 -2.35 3.24 -13.41
CA GLY A 177 -3.79 3.30 -13.13
C GLY A 177 -4.71 2.89 -14.27
N SER A 178 -4.20 2.59 -15.47
CA SER A 178 -5.02 2.15 -16.60
C SER A 178 -5.00 0.63 -16.80
N GLY A 179 -5.28 -0.13 -15.75
CA GLY A 179 -5.26 -1.59 -15.79
C GLY A 179 -3.91 -2.21 -15.47
N THR A 180 -2.91 -1.40 -15.18
CA THR A 180 -1.59 -1.81 -14.69
C THR A 180 -1.62 -2.05 -13.19
N PHE A 181 -0.69 -2.88 -12.71
CA PHE A 181 -0.61 -3.23 -11.29
C PHE A 181 0.28 -2.26 -10.53
N ASP A 182 -0.24 -1.08 -10.26
CA ASP A 182 0.45 -0.07 -9.45
C ASP A 182 0.58 -0.47 -7.96
N ASN A 183 0.24 -1.72 -7.62
CA ASN A 183 0.30 -2.22 -6.23
C ASN A 183 1.51 -3.12 -5.96
N PHE A 184 2.29 -3.45 -6.97
CA PHE A 184 3.36 -4.44 -6.82
C PHE A 184 4.72 -3.86 -7.10
N LEU A 185 5.60 -4.04 -6.14
CA LEU A 185 6.99 -3.62 -6.18
C LEU A 185 7.89 -4.82 -5.91
N VAL A 186 9.03 -4.87 -6.59
CA VAL A 186 10.03 -5.93 -6.43
C VAL A 186 11.43 -5.33 -6.40
N TYR A 187 12.35 -5.97 -5.68
CA TYR A 187 13.78 -5.74 -5.85
C TYR A 187 14.28 -6.70 -6.93
N TRP A 188 14.50 -6.22 -8.12
CA TRP A 188 14.85 -7.07 -9.25
C TRP A 188 16.34 -7.08 -9.56
N ASP A 189 16.97 -5.94 -9.66
CA ASP A 189 18.38 -5.85 -10.07
C ASP A 189 19.37 -5.69 -8.91
N GLY A 190 18.87 -5.64 -7.68
CA GLY A 190 19.68 -5.66 -6.47
C GLY A 190 20.24 -4.31 -6.05
N ASP A 191 19.75 -3.21 -6.61
CA ASP A 191 20.02 -1.88 -6.09
C ASP A 191 19.05 -1.50 -4.94
N LEU A 192 19.03 -0.24 -4.53
CA LEU A 192 18.21 0.24 -3.39
C LEU A 192 16.81 0.73 -3.82
N SER A 193 16.52 0.75 -5.12
CA SER A 193 15.18 1.07 -5.61
C SER A 193 14.39 -0.18 -5.93
N ARG A 194 13.08 -0.08 -5.83
CA ARG A 194 12.17 -1.14 -6.24
C ARG A 194 11.65 -0.88 -7.64
N GLU A 195 11.59 -1.93 -8.43
CA GLU A 195 10.97 -1.90 -9.74
C GLU A 195 9.46 -2.09 -9.64
N LEU A 196 8.75 -1.48 -10.57
CA LEU A 196 7.33 -1.68 -10.77
C LEU A 196 7.10 -3.02 -11.46
N LEU A 197 6.30 -3.88 -10.85
CA LEU A 197 5.86 -5.14 -11.45
C LEU A 197 4.46 -4.96 -12.03
N ASP A 198 4.38 -4.97 -13.36
CA ASP A 198 3.13 -4.91 -14.10
C ASP A 198 2.91 -6.21 -14.88
N ALA A 199 2.11 -7.11 -14.31
CA ALA A 199 1.80 -8.42 -14.87
C ALA A 199 3.05 -9.24 -15.27
N ASN A 200 3.55 -9.05 -16.47
CA ASN A 200 4.71 -9.74 -17.04
C ASN A 200 5.84 -8.78 -17.45
N ILE A 201 5.79 -7.56 -16.98
CA ILE A 201 6.78 -6.52 -17.26
C ILE A 201 7.35 -6.02 -15.94
N ILE A 202 8.66 -5.87 -15.89
CA ILE A 202 9.37 -5.21 -14.79
C ILE A 202 9.93 -3.91 -15.35
N GLN A 203 9.66 -2.80 -14.66
CA GLN A 203 9.98 -1.46 -15.12
C GLN A 203 10.67 -0.66 -14.02
N LYS A 204 11.71 0.07 -14.40
CA LYS A 204 12.30 1.12 -13.58
C LYS A 204 11.57 2.43 -13.80
N TYR A 205 11.42 3.21 -12.75
CA TYR A 205 10.84 4.54 -12.80
C TYR A 205 11.93 5.61 -12.61
N TYR A 206 11.79 6.70 -13.33
CA TYR A 206 12.69 7.86 -13.29
C TYR A 206 11.87 9.12 -13.02
N ALA A 207 11.85 9.58 -11.79
CA ALA A 207 11.08 10.74 -11.37
C ALA A 207 11.51 12.02 -12.08
N ALA A 208 12.80 12.20 -12.34
CA ALA A 208 13.32 13.37 -13.04
C ALA A 208 12.68 13.61 -14.43
N THR A 209 12.15 12.58 -15.05
CA THR A 209 11.52 12.64 -16.38
C THR A 209 10.06 12.18 -16.37
N GLY A 210 9.56 11.62 -15.27
CA GLY A 210 8.23 10.99 -15.19
C GLY A 210 8.08 9.80 -16.15
N THR A 211 9.17 9.10 -16.46
CA THR A 211 9.18 8.00 -17.43
C THR A 211 9.52 6.67 -16.77
N THR A 212 9.15 5.59 -17.45
CA THR A 212 9.61 4.24 -17.11
C THR A 212 10.48 3.68 -18.21
N LYS A 213 11.43 2.83 -17.80
CA LYS A 213 12.21 2.01 -18.73
C LYS A 213 11.91 0.56 -18.42
N ARG A 214 11.49 -0.19 -19.43
CA ARG A 214 11.33 -1.62 -19.29
C ARG A 214 12.67 -2.26 -18.95
N PHE A 215 12.67 -3.07 -17.92
CA PHE A 215 13.82 -3.86 -17.52
C PHE A 215 13.69 -5.29 -18.00
N TYR A 216 12.47 -5.83 -17.92
CA TYR A 216 12.16 -7.20 -18.29
C TYR A 216 10.73 -7.29 -18.87
N GLY A 217 10.51 -8.13 -19.87
CA GLY A 217 9.19 -8.33 -20.44
C GLY A 217 9.19 -9.12 -21.73
N PRO A 218 8.01 -9.36 -22.34
CA PRO A 218 7.87 -10.22 -23.51
C PRO A 218 8.73 -9.85 -24.72
N SER A 219 9.04 -8.57 -24.91
CA SER A 219 9.92 -8.13 -26.00
C SER A 219 11.37 -8.54 -25.82
N ASP A 220 11.78 -8.97 -24.64
CA ASP A 220 13.13 -9.40 -24.34
C ASP A 220 13.29 -10.93 -24.48
N GLY A 221 12.28 -11.60 -25.02
CA GLY A 221 12.25 -13.04 -25.22
C GLY A 221 11.89 -13.83 -23.98
N TYR A 222 11.52 -13.15 -22.91
CA TYR A 222 11.10 -13.79 -21.67
C TYR A 222 9.63 -13.52 -21.38
N THR A 223 8.95 -14.52 -20.89
CA THR A 223 7.58 -14.41 -20.39
C THR A 223 7.57 -14.94 -18.97
N LEU A 224 7.08 -14.17 -18.01
CA LEU A 224 6.82 -14.67 -16.67
C LEU A 224 5.73 -15.75 -16.79
N THR A 225 6.15 -17.02 -16.67
CA THR A 225 5.23 -18.15 -16.77
C THR A 225 4.30 -18.17 -15.56
N GLY A 226 2.99 -18.16 -15.81
CA GLY A 226 1.97 -18.20 -14.77
C GLY A 226 1.15 -16.90 -14.63
N GLY A 227 1.59 -15.80 -15.24
CA GLY A 227 0.83 -14.56 -15.30
C GLY A 227 0.02 -14.47 -16.59
N SER A 228 -1.27 -14.67 -16.53
CA SER A 228 -2.17 -14.19 -17.58
C SER A 228 -2.53 -12.76 -17.25
N THR A 229 -2.29 -11.84 -18.17
CA THR A 229 -2.68 -10.42 -18.06
C THR A 229 -4.17 -10.26 -17.73
N ASN A 230 -4.99 -11.24 -18.08
CA ASN A 230 -6.43 -11.24 -17.80
C ASN A 230 -6.81 -11.71 -16.38
N ASN A 231 -5.89 -12.32 -15.64
CA ASN A 231 -6.22 -12.85 -14.32
C ASN A 231 -5.91 -11.87 -13.19
N TYR A 232 -5.04 -10.90 -13.40
CA TYR A 232 -4.67 -9.95 -12.36
C TYR A 232 -5.62 -8.74 -12.30
N SER A 233 -6.17 -8.30 -13.41
CA SER A 233 -7.21 -7.26 -13.45
C SER A 233 -8.55 -7.67 -12.83
N LYS A 234 -8.68 -8.94 -12.42
CA LYS A 234 -9.90 -9.50 -11.81
C LYS A 234 -9.71 -9.94 -10.35
N ARG A 235 -8.52 -9.72 -9.78
CA ARG A 235 -8.23 -10.06 -8.39
C ARG A 235 -8.01 -8.79 -7.58
N ASN A 236 -9.02 -7.98 -7.57
CA ASN A 236 -9.21 -6.99 -6.52
C ASN A 236 -10.11 -7.58 -5.46
#